data_594c01f5126c8a5fdfd87b73d32bbcb8
#
_entry.id   594c01f5126c8a5fdfd87b73d32bbcb8
#
_cell.length_a   1.000
_cell.length_b   1.000
_cell.length_c   1.000
_cell.angle_alpha   90.00
_cell.angle_beta   90.00
_cell.angle_gamma   90.00
#
_symmetry.space_group_name_H-M   'P 1'
#
loop_
_entity.id
_entity.type
_entity.pdbx_description
1 polymer ?
#
loop_
_entity_poly.entity_id
_entity_poly.type
_entity_poly.pdbx_seq_one_letter_code
_entity_poly.pdbx_strand_id
1 'polypeptide(L)'
;MGIDKIIDTAFEPVSHAVASVIFYSIPIMGLDIKLVLVWLVLAALFFTVYFSFVNIRCFKHAIDVLYGKYDDQDAEGQINRFQALMTALSGTVGLGNIAGVAVAISVGGPGAAFWMAVMGIFGMSTKFVEVTLGVKYRQHGSKRHPEMISGGPMYYLRNAFDRYRIPYLGKFMAGLFAVCCIGGTVGAGGLFQANQAYQQALTVTGGDASFLADKGWLFGLFMAILVGLVIIGGIQWIAAVASRVVPVMAIIYIVAGFVVIGCHYASIPEAMLTIFEMALYPQAGLGAMMGALLMGVQRASFSNEAGLGSSAIAHSAVKTNQPVSQGMVGMLGPFIDTVIICTVTALVIVISGTYVEGNGMEGVELTSRAFASGISWFPYVLSLTVFLFAYSTMISWSYYGLKCTTYLFGEQDIVEGIYKVIFCMFIVMGASAELSNIILFTDSMVFAMAIPNIIGLYLLAPEIKQDLKIYLQNIVKK
;
A
#
# COMPACT_ATOMS: atom_id res chain seq x y z
N MET A 1 -24.93 24.05 -8.26
CA MET A 1 -23.86 23.36 -7.57
C MET A 1 -23.43 22.22 -8.49
N GLY A 2 -22.14 22.11 -8.86
CA GLY A 2 -21.67 21.00 -9.70
C GLY A 2 -21.83 19.66 -8.98
N ILE A 3 -21.92 18.57 -9.75
CA ILE A 3 -22.05 17.20 -9.20
C ILE A 3 -20.90 16.89 -8.22
N ASP A 4 -19.68 17.32 -8.55
CA ASP A 4 -18.47 17.12 -7.75
C ASP A 4 -18.61 17.74 -6.34
N LYS A 5 -19.13 18.96 -6.24
CA LYS A 5 -19.34 19.62 -4.96
C LYS A 5 -20.42 18.98 -4.08
N ILE A 6 -21.44 18.37 -4.70
CA ILE A 6 -22.49 17.64 -3.96
C ILE A 6 -21.88 16.36 -3.35
N ILE A 7 -21.06 15.65 -4.12
CA ILE A 7 -20.37 14.44 -3.67
C ILE A 7 -19.45 14.76 -2.49
N ASP A 8 -18.64 15.80 -2.61
CA ASP A 8 -17.69 16.19 -1.57
C ASP A 8 -18.37 16.59 -0.26
N THR A 9 -19.39 17.45 -0.34
CA THR A 9 -20.16 17.88 0.85
C THR A 9 -20.85 16.70 1.57
N ALA A 10 -21.28 15.67 0.83
CA ALA A 10 -21.89 14.47 1.43
C ALA A 10 -20.84 13.55 2.07
N PHE A 11 -19.60 13.56 1.58
CA PHE A 11 -18.53 12.68 2.02
C PHE A 11 -17.75 13.20 3.22
N GLU A 12 -17.61 14.53 3.37
CA GLU A 12 -16.87 15.21 4.43
C GLU A 12 -17.25 14.76 5.86
N PRO A 13 -18.54 14.69 6.26
CA PRO A 13 -18.90 14.28 7.63
C PRO A 13 -18.50 12.83 7.94
N VAL A 14 -18.52 11.94 6.93
CA VAL A 14 -18.15 10.53 7.08
C VAL A 14 -16.65 10.40 7.32
N SER A 15 -15.83 11.13 6.54
CA SER A 15 -14.38 11.11 6.69
C SER A 15 -13.93 11.63 8.06
N HIS A 16 -14.51 12.73 8.54
CA HIS A 16 -14.22 13.27 9.85
C HIS A 16 -14.65 12.34 11.00
N ALA A 17 -15.83 11.72 10.92
CA ALA A 17 -16.30 10.81 11.95
C ALA A 17 -15.40 9.58 12.11
N VAL A 18 -14.96 8.98 10.99
CA VAL A 18 -14.05 7.82 11.03
C VAL A 18 -12.67 8.24 11.54
N ALA A 19 -12.14 9.37 11.06
CA ALA A 19 -10.83 9.87 11.45
C ALA A 19 -10.72 10.17 12.95
N SER A 20 -11.75 10.74 13.55
CA SER A 20 -11.77 11.06 15.00
C SER A 20 -11.58 9.84 15.90
N VAL A 21 -12.03 8.67 15.44
CA VAL A 21 -11.89 7.41 16.18
C VAL A 21 -10.52 6.79 15.98
N ILE A 22 -10.07 6.71 14.72
CA ILE A 22 -8.85 5.94 14.36
C ILE A 22 -7.59 6.72 14.68
N PHE A 23 -7.59 8.03 14.43
CA PHE A 23 -6.46 8.91 14.72
C PHE A 23 -6.53 9.53 16.12
N TYR A 24 -7.08 8.77 17.08
CA TYR A 24 -6.99 9.20 18.46
C TYR A 24 -5.53 9.48 18.82
N SER A 25 -5.26 10.70 19.25
CA SER A 25 -3.93 11.20 19.56
C SER A 25 -3.79 11.53 21.04
N ILE A 26 -2.59 11.36 21.56
CA ILE A 26 -2.22 11.80 22.90
C ILE A 26 -1.27 12.99 22.75
N PRO A 27 -1.56 14.13 23.40
CA PRO A 27 -0.65 15.26 23.40
C PRO A 27 0.58 14.93 24.26
N ILE A 28 1.73 14.76 23.61
CA ILE A 28 3.02 14.55 24.29
C ILE A 28 3.97 15.65 23.86
N MET A 29 4.48 16.43 24.81
CA MET A 29 5.40 17.55 24.56
C MET A 29 4.88 18.60 23.54
N GLY A 30 3.57 18.82 23.49
CA GLY A 30 2.93 19.74 22.52
C GLY A 30 2.72 19.19 21.12
N LEU A 31 2.90 17.88 20.92
CA LEU A 31 2.67 17.19 19.67
C LEU A 31 1.55 16.16 19.81
N ASP A 32 0.67 16.10 18.83
CA ASP A 32 -0.41 15.10 18.77
C ASP A 32 0.09 13.79 18.19
N ILE A 33 0.47 12.85 19.05
CA ILE A 33 0.98 11.55 18.65
C ILE A 33 -0.17 10.56 18.43
N LYS A 34 -0.40 10.17 17.18
CA LYS A 34 -1.41 9.21 16.77
C LYS A 34 -1.03 7.81 17.25
N LEU A 35 -1.84 7.19 18.11
CA LEU A 35 -1.52 5.88 18.72
C LEU A 35 -1.34 4.76 17.72
N VAL A 36 -2.09 4.78 16.62
CA VAL A 36 -1.98 3.75 15.56
C VAL A 36 -0.60 3.76 14.89
N LEU A 37 0.05 4.92 14.76
CA LEU A 37 1.41 5.01 14.21
C LEU A 37 2.44 4.43 15.17
N VAL A 38 2.31 4.72 16.47
CA VAL A 38 3.16 4.11 17.51
C VAL A 38 3.02 2.59 17.49
N TRP A 39 1.79 2.09 17.36
CA TRP A 39 1.50 0.66 17.26
C TRP A 39 2.21 -0.01 16.08
N LEU A 40 2.19 0.62 14.91
CA LEU A 40 2.89 0.15 13.70
C LEU A 40 4.41 0.13 13.86
N VAL A 41 4.99 1.21 14.42
CA VAL A 41 6.45 1.29 14.68
C VAL A 41 6.88 0.20 15.64
N LEU A 42 6.19 0.04 16.77
CA LEU A 42 6.49 -0.98 17.75
C LEU A 42 6.40 -2.39 17.16
N ALA A 43 5.39 -2.65 16.33
CA ALA A 43 5.25 -3.92 15.64
C ALA A 43 6.42 -4.19 14.68
N ALA A 44 6.78 -3.21 13.85
CA ALA A 44 7.87 -3.35 12.89
C ALA A 44 9.23 -3.60 13.57
N LEU A 45 9.51 -2.88 14.65
CA LEU A 45 10.71 -3.10 15.49
C LEU A 45 10.68 -4.47 16.16
N PHE A 46 9.56 -4.84 16.79
CA PHE A 46 9.40 -6.12 17.45
C PHE A 46 9.64 -7.29 16.48
N PHE A 47 8.96 -7.32 15.34
CA PHE A 47 9.11 -8.43 14.40
C PHE A 47 10.51 -8.50 13.81
N THR A 48 11.16 -7.37 13.57
CA THR A 48 12.55 -7.36 13.08
C THR A 48 13.51 -7.99 14.10
N VAL A 49 13.42 -7.60 15.36
CA VAL A 49 14.26 -8.16 16.41
C VAL A 49 13.87 -9.60 16.75
N TYR A 50 12.58 -9.88 16.89
CA TYR A 50 12.06 -11.21 17.26
C TYR A 50 12.43 -12.30 16.23
N PHE A 51 12.41 -11.99 14.94
CA PHE A 51 12.83 -12.88 13.87
C PHE A 51 14.31 -12.74 13.50
N SER A 52 15.12 -12.09 14.39
CA SER A 52 16.57 -11.96 14.25
C SER A 52 16.98 -11.37 12.90
N PHE A 53 16.37 -10.26 12.52
CA PHE A 53 16.66 -9.55 11.26
C PHE A 53 16.48 -10.43 10.01
N VAL A 54 15.39 -11.17 9.95
CA VAL A 54 15.05 -12.05 8.82
C VAL A 54 15.10 -11.31 7.47
N ASN A 55 14.70 -10.06 7.46
CA ASN A 55 14.73 -9.17 6.31
C ASN A 55 16.12 -8.96 5.71
N ILE A 56 17.17 -8.97 6.52
CA ILE A 56 18.56 -8.84 6.07
C ILE A 56 19.16 -10.22 5.80
N ARG A 57 19.06 -11.13 6.78
CA ARG A 57 19.71 -12.46 6.72
C ARG A 57 19.19 -13.33 5.60
N CYS A 58 17.90 -13.25 5.30
CA CYS A 58 17.24 -14.08 4.29
C CYS A 58 16.94 -13.33 2.99
N PHE A 59 17.48 -12.12 2.79
CA PHE A 59 17.18 -11.30 1.60
C PHE A 59 17.58 -12.01 0.30
N LYS A 60 18.80 -12.52 0.21
CA LYS A 60 19.27 -13.28 -0.97
C LYS A 60 18.41 -14.52 -1.20
N HIS A 61 18.08 -15.23 -0.12
CA HIS A 61 17.23 -16.41 -0.21
C HIS A 61 15.83 -16.08 -0.72
N ALA A 62 15.26 -14.94 -0.32
CA ALA A 62 13.97 -14.47 -0.84
C ALA A 62 13.99 -14.25 -2.35
N ILE A 63 15.10 -13.74 -2.87
CA ILE A 63 15.32 -13.60 -4.32
C ILE A 63 15.40 -14.97 -5.01
N ASP A 64 16.18 -15.90 -4.45
CA ASP A 64 16.28 -17.27 -4.98
C ASP A 64 14.91 -17.96 -5.03
N VAL A 65 14.07 -17.76 -3.98
CA VAL A 65 12.70 -18.29 -3.92
C VAL A 65 11.80 -17.66 -4.98
N LEU A 66 11.92 -16.35 -5.19
CA LEU A 66 11.14 -15.62 -6.20
C LEU A 66 11.43 -16.13 -7.61
N TYR A 67 12.70 -16.47 -7.90
CA TYR A 67 13.10 -17.04 -9.19
C TYR A 67 12.76 -18.53 -9.36
N GLY A 68 12.01 -19.13 -8.42
CA GLY A 68 11.48 -20.49 -8.54
C GLY A 68 12.46 -21.60 -8.18
N LYS A 69 13.63 -21.29 -7.58
CA LYS A 69 14.63 -22.30 -7.21
C LYS A 69 14.10 -23.39 -6.24
N TYR A 70 13.02 -23.07 -5.53
CA TYR A 70 12.40 -23.93 -4.53
C TYR A 70 10.91 -24.18 -4.82
N ASP A 71 10.51 -24.13 -6.10
CA ASP A 71 9.13 -24.37 -6.48
C ASP A 71 8.81 -25.87 -6.42
N ASP A 72 7.59 -26.14 -5.96
CA ASP A 72 6.98 -27.46 -5.93
C ASP A 72 5.94 -27.50 -7.05
N GLN A 73 6.12 -28.39 -8.02
CA GLN A 73 5.26 -28.48 -9.20
C GLN A 73 3.84 -28.96 -8.84
N ASP A 74 3.71 -29.76 -7.78
CA ASP A 74 2.44 -30.32 -7.32
C ASP A 74 1.73 -29.45 -6.28
N ALA A 75 2.21 -28.21 -6.05
CA ALA A 75 1.64 -27.33 -5.06
C ALA A 75 0.30 -26.76 -5.51
N GLU A 76 -0.66 -26.77 -4.60
CA GLU A 76 -1.98 -26.17 -4.79
C GLU A 76 -1.91 -24.64 -4.76
N GLY A 77 -2.68 -23.98 -5.66
CA GLY A 77 -2.74 -22.53 -5.76
C GLY A 77 -3.28 -22.05 -7.10
N GLN A 78 -3.61 -20.78 -7.19
CA GLN A 78 -4.21 -20.17 -8.37
C GLN A 78 -3.20 -19.40 -9.23
N ILE A 79 -2.14 -18.86 -8.60
CA ILE A 79 -1.12 -18.02 -9.24
C ILE A 79 0.29 -18.41 -8.79
N ASN A 80 1.31 -18.13 -9.61
CA ASN A 80 2.69 -18.38 -9.24
C ASN A 80 3.26 -17.31 -8.30
N ARG A 81 4.49 -17.53 -7.75
CA ARG A 81 5.12 -16.63 -6.76
C ARG A 81 5.35 -15.22 -7.30
N PHE A 82 5.81 -15.12 -8.54
CA PHE A 82 6.03 -13.82 -9.19
C PHE A 82 4.70 -13.08 -9.38
N GLN A 83 3.67 -13.76 -9.86
CA GLN A 83 2.33 -13.19 -9.97
C GLN A 83 1.76 -12.73 -8.63
N ALA A 84 1.96 -13.52 -7.56
CA ALA A 84 1.51 -13.15 -6.22
C ALA A 84 2.23 -11.89 -5.71
N LEU A 85 3.57 -11.80 -5.90
CA LEU A 85 4.34 -10.61 -5.56
C LEU A 85 3.90 -9.41 -6.39
N MET A 86 3.75 -9.57 -7.71
CA MET A 86 3.33 -8.47 -8.59
C MET A 86 1.91 -8.00 -8.28
N THR A 87 0.99 -8.90 -7.91
CA THR A 87 -0.36 -8.52 -7.47
C THR A 87 -0.31 -7.74 -6.16
N ALA A 88 0.50 -8.16 -5.19
CA ALA A 88 0.69 -7.42 -3.95
C ALA A 88 1.37 -6.06 -4.21
N LEU A 89 2.43 -6.02 -5.02
CA LEU A 89 3.09 -4.78 -5.44
C LEU A 89 2.16 -3.86 -6.24
N SER A 90 1.27 -4.42 -7.04
CA SER A 90 0.23 -3.64 -7.73
C SER A 90 -0.69 -2.91 -6.76
N GLY A 91 -0.97 -3.49 -5.60
CA GLY A 91 -1.73 -2.83 -4.54
C GLY A 91 -0.94 -1.73 -3.82
N THR A 92 0.36 -1.97 -3.59
CA THR A 92 1.24 -1.08 -2.81
C THR A 92 1.95 -0.04 -3.68
N VAL A 93 2.52 -0.44 -4.81
CA VAL A 93 3.18 0.45 -5.79
C VAL A 93 2.11 1.19 -6.60
N GLY A 94 1.64 2.27 -6.03
CA GLY A 94 0.56 3.11 -6.54
C GLY A 94 0.88 4.59 -6.39
N LEU A 95 -0.15 5.40 -6.32
CA LEU A 95 0.02 6.84 -6.12
C LEU A 95 0.49 7.20 -4.71
N GLY A 96 0.49 6.26 -3.76
CA GLY A 96 1.17 6.39 -2.47
C GLY A 96 2.67 6.67 -2.60
N ASN A 97 3.34 6.07 -3.59
CA ASN A 97 4.77 6.24 -3.86
C ASN A 97 5.11 7.55 -4.59
N ILE A 98 4.13 8.19 -5.21
CA ILE A 98 4.28 9.42 -5.98
C ILE A 98 3.70 10.58 -5.18
N ALA A 99 2.38 10.64 -5.08
CA ALA A 99 1.66 11.69 -4.36
C ALA A 99 1.85 11.61 -2.85
N GLY A 100 1.87 10.39 -2.27
CA GLY A 100 2.06 10.19 -0.82
C GLY A 100 3.44 10.63 -0.34
N VAL A 101 4.50 10.44 -1.14
CA VAL A 101 5.85 10.95 -0.83
C VAL A 101 5.89 12.47 -0.91
N ALA A 102 5.23 13.07 -1.91
CA ALA A 102 5.12 14.52 -2.02
C ALA A 102 4.42 15.10 -0.78
N VAL A 103 3.31 14.51 -0.34
CA VAL A 103 2.61 14.89 0.90
C VAL A 103 3.53 14.74 2.12
N ALA A 104 4.31 13.65 2.21
CA ALA A 104 5.25 13.46 3.31
C ALA A 104 6.27 14.60 3.40
N ILE A 105 6.83 15.01 2.27
CA ILE A 105 7.84 16.06 2.22
C ILE A 105 7.23 17.45 2.41
N SER A 106 6.04 17.71 1.85
CA SER A 106 5.36 19.01 2.01
C SER A 106 4.97 19.29 3.46
N VAL A 107 4.50 18.27 4.20
CA VAL A 107 4.02 18.41 5.58
C VAL A 107 5.11 18.14 6.61
N GLY A 108 5.91 17.08 6.40
CA GLY A 108 6.94 16.63 7.34
C GLY A 108 8.36 17.13 7.01
N GLY A 109 8.54 17.83 5.89
CA GLY A 109 9.85 18.23 5.39
C GLY A 109 10.65 17.08 4.79
N PRO A 110 11.82 17.37 4.17
CA PRO A 110 12.72 16.38 3.56
C PRO A 110 13.12 15.23 4.48
N GLY A 111 13.21 15.45 5.79
CA GLY A 111 13.51 14.41 6.78
C GLY A 111 12.52 13.25 6.82
N ALA A 112 11.27 13.47 6.36
CA ALA A 112 10.29 12.41 6.27
C ALA A 112 10.74 11.26 5.33
N ALA A 113 11.50 11.59 4.27
CA ALA A 113 12.05 10.60 3.34
C ALA A 113 12.97 9.58 4.04
N PHE A 114 13.82 10.03 4.97
CA PHE A 114 14.67 9.14 5.77
C PHE A 114 13.83 8.16 6.58
N TRP A 115 12.82 8.66 7.30
CA TRP A 115 11.98 7.81 8.14
C TRP A 115 11.09 6.86 7.31
N MET A 116 10.70 7.26 6.10
CA MET A 116 10.04 6.36 5.16
C MET A 116 10.93 5.16 4.80
N ALA A 117 12.19 5.40 4.43
CA ALA A 117 13.13 4.33 4.09
C ALA A 117 13.39 3.39 5.28
N VAL A 118 13.58 3.95 6.49
CA VAL A 118 13.75 3.19 7.74
C VAL A 118 12.53 2.30 8.01
N MET A 119 11.32 2.86 7.93
CA MET A 119 10.08 2.07 8.11
C MET A 119 9.90 1.03 7.00
N GLY A 120 10.33 1.29 5.78
CA GLY A 120 10.37 0.31 4.70
C GLY A 120 11.20 -0.92 5.07
N ILE A 121 12.42 -0.71 5.60
CA ILE A 121 13.33 -1.79 6.02
C ILE A 121 12.74 -2.61 7.18
N PHE A 122 12.19 -1.97 8.22
CA PHE A 122 11.60 -2.68 9.35
C PHE A 122 10.27 -3.35 8.96
N GLY A 123 9.48 -2.72 8.10
CA GLY A 123 8.23 -3.26 7.56
C GLY A 123 8.39 -4.58 6.81
N MET A 124 9.57 -4.86 6.23
CA MET A 124 9.87 -6.14 5.57
C MET A 124 9.65 -7.33 6.50
N SER A 125 10.08 -7.24 7.77
CA SER A 125 9.90 -8.31 8.75
C SER A 125 8.43 -8.51 9.14
N THR A 126 7.67 -7.43 9.25
CA THR A 126 6.22 -7.51 9.47
C THR A 126 5.52 -8.18 8.29
N LYS A 127 5.86 -7.77 7.07
CA LYS A 127 5.32 -8.34 5.84
C LYS A 127 5.63 -9.84 5.70
N PHE A 128 6.83 -10.28 6.11
CA PHE A 128 7.19 -11.70 6.20
C PHE A 128 6.18 -12.48 7.03
N VAL A 129 5.85 -11.99 8.23
CA VAL A 129 4.90 -12.65 9.13
C VAL A 129 3.49 -12.67 8.56
N GLU A 130 3.02 -11.53 8.04
CA GLU A 130 1.68 -11.40 7.43
C GLU A 130 1.47 -12.39 6.30
N VAL A 131 2.41 -12.42 5.36
CA VAL A 131 2.31 -13.28 4.18
C VAL A 131 2.41 -14.75 4.55
N THR A 132 3.32 -15.09 5.49
CA THR A 132 3.42 -16.48 5.98
C THR A 132 2.11 -16.94 6.60
N LEU A 133 1.47 -16.12 7.44
CA LEU A 133 0.19 -16.43 8.05
C LEU A 133 -0.95 -16.50 7.03
N GLY A 134 -0.96 -15.59 6.06
CA GLY A 134 -1.95 -15.57 4.98
C GLY A 134 -1.98 -16.88 4.18
N VAL A 135 -0.81 -17.43 3.88
CA VAL A 135 -0.69 -18.71 3.19
C VAL A 135 -0.97 -19.90 4.13
N LYS A 136 -0.46 -19.85 5.36
CA LYS A 136 -0.61 -20.95 6.34
C LYS A 136 -2.05 -21.22 6.73
N TYR A 137 -2.84 -20.18 6.89
CA TYR A 137 -4.24 -20.26 7.34
C TYR A 137 -5.26 -20.06 6.21
N ARG A 138 -4.80 -20.18 4.96
CA ARG A 138 -5.71 -20.10 3.81
C ARG A 138 -6.73 -21.24 3.83
N GLN A 139 -7.90 -20.96 3.30
CA GLN A 139 -9.00 -21.92 3.14
C GLN A 139 -9.11 -22.26 1.65
N HIS A 140 -9.36 -23.53 1.37
CA HIS A 140 -9.77 -23.98 0.05
C HIS A 140 -11.26 -23.70 -0.14
N GLY A 141 -11.66 -23.44 -1.37
CA GLY A 141 -12.98 -22.96 -1.69
C GLY A 141 -14.13 -23.88 -1.30
N SER A 142 -15.32 -23.35 -1.41
CA SER A 142 -16.56 -24.08 -1.14
C SER A 142 -16.78 -25.21 -2.14
N LYS A 143 -17.78 -26.07 -1.87
CA LYS A 143 -18.20 -27.11 -2.84
C LYS A 143 -18.60 -26.54 -4.21
N ARG A 144 -18.95 -25.27 -4.29
CA ARG A 144 -19.32 -24.56 -5.52
C ARG A 144 -18.10 -24.13 -6.36
N HIS A 145 -17.03 -23.72 -5.67
CA HIS A 145 -15.80 -23.20 -6.28
C HIS A 145 -14.59 -23.85 -5.58
N PRO A 146 -14.36 -25.16 -5.78
CA PRO A 146 -13.29 -25.90 -5.08
C PRO A 146 -11.89 -25.39 -5.43
N GLU A 147 -11.73 -24.77 -6.60
CA GLU A 147 -10.47 -24.16 -7.08
C GLU A 147 -10.15 -22.82 -6.42
N MET A 148 -11.12 -22.18 -5.77
CA MET A 148 -10.91 -20.89 -5.12
C MET A 148 -10.09 -21.05 -3.84
N ILE A 149 -9.14 -20.14 -3.64
CA ILE A 149 -8.39 -20.02 -2.40
C ILE A 149 -8.71 -18.68 -1.76
N SER A 150 -8.98 -18.71 -0.47
CA SER A 150 -9.27 -17.53 0.33
C SER A 150 -8.39 -17.53 1.57
N GLY A 151 -7.65 -16.43 1.79
CA GLY A 151 -6.79 -16.26 2.95
C GLY A 151 -6.66 -14.79 3.33
N GLY A 152 -5.91 -14.53 4.38
CA GLY A 152 -5.70 -13.19 4.90
C GLY A 152 -6.05 -13.08 6.37
N PRO A 153 -6.02 -11.86 6.95
CA PRO A 153 -6.21 -11.63 8.38
C PRO A 153 -7.51 -12.19 8.95
N MET A 154 -8.61 -12.13 8.21
CA MET A 154 -9.89 -12.65 8.67
C MET A 154 -9.85 -14.15 9.03
N TYR A 155 -8.98 -14.92 8.38
CA TYR A 155 -8.83 -16.35 8.65
C TYR A 155 -7.83 -16.62 9.78
N TYR A 156 -6.65 -16.03 9.76
CA TYR A 156 -5.69 -16.30 10.83
C TYR A 156 -6.04 -15.61 12.15
N LEU A 157 -6.76 -14.49 12.17
CA LEU A 157 -7.28 -13.88 13.39
C LEU A 157 -8.25 -14.85 14.10
N ARG A 158 -9.18 -15.43 13.37
CA ARG A 158 -10.08 -16.44 13.94
C ARG A 158 -9.31 -17.57 14.59
N ASN A 159 -8.35 -18.16 13.87
CA ASN A 159 -7.51 -19.25 14.37
C ASN A 159 -6.62 -18.83 15.55
N ALA A 160 -6.08 -17.60 15.55
CA ALA A 160 -5.28 -17.09 16.65
C ALA A 160 -6.03 -17.11 17.98
N PHE A 161 -7.26 -16.59 18.00
CA PHE A 161 -8.07 -16.51 19.21
C PHE A 161 -8.71 -17.84 19.61
N ASP A 162 -8.98 -18.73 18.65
CA ASP A 162 -9.46 -20.09 18.94
C ASP A 162 -8.45 -20.87 19.80
N ARG A 163 -7.14 -20.68 19.60
CA ARG A 163 -6.06 -21.28 20.42
C ARG A 163 -6.12 -20.84 21.88
N TYR A 164 -6.50 -19.59 22.12
CA TYR A 164 -6.64 -19.04 23.47
C TYR A 164 -8.03 -19.28 24.07
N ARG A 165 -8.86 -20.10 23.41
CA ARG A 165 -10.24 -20.44 23.83
C ARG A 165 -11.17 -19.22 23.92
N ILE A 166 -10.95 -18.21 23.07
CA ILE A 166 -11.74 -16.98 22.99
C ILE A 166 -12.32 -16.81 21.57
N PRO A 167 -13.10 -17.78 21.05
CA PRO A 167 -13.55 -17.80 19.65
C PRO A 167 -14.43 -16.61 19.27
N TYR A 168 -15.21 -16.08 20.21
CA TYR A 168 -16.06 -14.90 19.94
C TYR A 168 -15.24 -13.65 19.61
N LEU A 169 -14.15 -13.42 20.35
CA LEU A 169 -13.24 -12.31 20.09
C LEU A 169 -12.53 -12.47 18.74
N GLY A 170 -12.15 -13.70 18.37
CA GLY A 170 -11.57 -14.01 17.07
C GLY A 170 -12.52 -13.68 15.91
N LYS A 171 -13.79 -14.07 16.03
CA LYS A 171 -14.83 -13.73 15.05
C LYS A 171 -15.03 -12.21 14.94
N PHE A 172 -15.09 -11.53 16.09
CA PHE A 172 -15.24 -10.07 16.12
C PHE A 172 -14.05 -9.36 15.45
N MET A 173 -12.80 -9.71 15.81
CA MET A 173 -11.60 -9.13 15.24
C MET A 173 -11.46 -9.40 13.74
N ALA A 174 -11.81 -10.61 13.30
CA ALA A 174 -11.84 -10.97 11.89
C ALA A 174 -12.89 -10.16 11.10
N GLY A 175 -14.10 -9.99 11.68
CA GLY A 175 -15.16 -9.16 11.11
C GLY A 175 -14.77 -7.67 11.06
N LEU A 176 -14.18 -7.16 12.14
CA LEU A 176 -13.67 -5.78 12.21
C LEU A 176 -12.62 -5.54 11.13
N PHE A 177 -11.64 -6.45 10.99
CA PHE A 177 -10.66 -6.37 9.92
C PHE A 177 -11.33 -6.32 8.54
N ALA A 178 -12.28 -7.21 8.28
CA ALA A 178 -12.96 -7.30 6.99
C ALA A 178 -13.71 -5.99 6.65
N VAL A 179 -14.41 -5.39 7.61
CA VAL A 179 -15.09 -4.09 7.44
C VAL A 179 -14.08 -2.98 7.15
N CYS A 180 -13.00 -2.89 7.95
CA CYS A 180 -11.95 -1.89 7.73
C CYS A 180 -11.27 -2.08 6.36
N CYS A 181 -11.03 -3.32 5.93
CA CYS A 181 -10.42 -3.62 4.64
C CYS A 181 -11.34 -3.23 3.46
N ILE A 182 -12.65 -3.43 3.58
CA ILE A 182 -13.61 -2.93 2.57
C ILE A 182 -13.54 -1.41 2.49
N GLY A 183 -13.52 -0.70 3.62
CA GLY A 183 -13.34 0.75 3.66
C GLY A 183 -11.98 1.19 3.08
N GLY A 184 -10.88 0.50 3.43
CA GLY A 184 -9.56 0.72 2.87
C GLY A 184 -9.53 0.50 1.35
N THR A 185 -10.25 -0.52 0.86
CA THR A 185 -10.40 -0.78 -0.58
C THR A 185 -11.08 0.38 -1.29
N VAL A 186 -12.17 0.89 -0.73
CA VAL A 186 -12.88 2.06 -1.25
C VAL A 186 -11.96 3.28 -1.25
N GLY A 187 -11.30 3.57 -0.12
CA GLY A 187 -10.43 4.73 0.05
C GLY A 187 -9.14 4.63 -0.77
N ALA A 188 -8.23 3.74 -0.37
CA ALA A 188 -6.91 3.61 -0.97
C ALA A 188 -6.93 2.98 -2.37
N GLY A 189 -7.82 2.00 -2.56
CA GLY A 189 -7.95 1.30 -3.84
C GLY A 189 -8.77 2.05 -4.88
N GLY A 190 -9.80 2.78 -4.48
CA GLY A 190 -10.72 3.48 -5.39
C GLY A 190 -10.53 4.98 -5.42
N LEU A 191 -10.98 5.66 -4.35
CA LEU A 191 -11.09 7.12 -4.29
C LEU A 191 -9.75 7.83 -4.53
N PHE A 192 -8.71 7.48 -3.78
CA PHE A 192 -7.40 8.15 -3.84
C PHE A 192 -6.73 7.97 -5.21
N GLN A 193 -6.79 6.77 -5.78
CA GLN A 193 -6.17 6.49 -7.07
C GLN A 193 -6.87 7.24 -8.20
N ALA A 194 -8.21 7.25 -8.21
CA ALA A 194 -8.99 7.97 -9.21
C ALA A 194 -8.76 9.48 -9.15
N ASN A 195 -8.74 10.04 -7.93
CA ASN A 195 -8.50 11.47 -7.70
C ASN A 195 -7.15 11.91 -8.27
N GLN A 196 -6.07 11.25 -7.82
CA GLN A 196 -4.71 11.66 -8.20
C GLN A 196 -4.42 11.40 -9.69
N ALA A 197 -5.01 10.36 -10.29
CA ALA A 197 -4.92 10.12 -11.73
C ALA A 197 -5.64 11.22 -12.53
N TYR A 198 -6.80 11.65 -12.06
CA TYR A 198 -7.54 12.77 -12.67
C TYR A 198 -6.77 14.09 -12.53
N GLN A 199 -6.24 14.41 -11.36
CA GLN A 199 -5.45 15.63 -11.13
C GLN A 199 -4.22 15.68 -12.03
N GLN A 200 -3.51 14.57 -12.21
CA GLN A 200 -2.38 14.53 -13.14
C GLN A 200 -2.82 14.72 -14.59
N ALA A 201 -3.92 14.08 -15.01
CA ALA A 201 -4.48 14.26 -16.36
C ALA A 201 -4.93 15.71 -16.59
N LEU A 202 -5.55 16.34 -15.59
CA LEU A 202 -5.97 17.73 -15.63
C LEU A 202 -4.76 18.66 -15.79
N THR A 203 -3.71 18.47 -14.99
CA THR A 203 -2.48 19.27 -15.02
C THR A 203 -1.81 19.25 -16.42
N VAL A 204 -1.65 18.07 -17.02
CA VAL A 204 -0.95 17.96 -18.32
C VAL A 204 -1.80 18.40 -19.51
N THR A 205 -3.12 18.52 -19.36
CA THR A 205 -4.04 18.95 -20.42
C THR A 205 -4.41 20.42 -20.34
N GLY A 206 -3.82 21.18 -19.41
CA GLY A 206 -3.97 22.63 -19.33
C GLY A 206 -4.57 23.17 -18.04
N GLY A 207 -4.67 22.37 -16.99
CA GLY A 207 -5.20 22.78 -15.68
C GLY A 207 -6.66 23.23 -15.79
N ASP A 208 -7.00 24.39 -15.24
CA ASP A 208 -8.37 24.94 -15.30
C ASP A 208 -8.88 25.22 -16.72
N ALA A 209 -7.98 25.37 -17.70
CA ALA A 209 -8.33 25.54 -19.10
C ALA A 209 -8.49 24.20 -19.84
N SER A 210 -8.32 23.08 -19.17
CA SER A 210 -8.44 21.74 -19.76
C SER A 210 -9.87 21.44 -20.19
N PHE A 211 -10.02 20.66 -21.25
CA PHE A 211 -11.31 20.07 -21.63
C PHE A 211 -11.85 19.06 -20.58
N LEU A 212 -10.99 18.62 -19.65
CA LEU A 212 -11.33 17.76 -18.51
C LEU A 212 -11.81 18.54 -17.28
N ALA A 213 -11.65 19.88 -17.25
CA ALA A 213 -12.08 20.68 -16.12
C ALA A 213 -13.59 20.43 -15.81
N ASP A 214 -13.92 20.30 -14.55
CA ASP A 214 -15.28 19.98 -14.04
C ASP A 214 -15.89 18.66 -14.57
N LYS A 215 -15.07 17.76 -15.11
CA LYS A 215 -15.51 16.46 -15.67
C LYS A 215 -14.82 15.28 -14.98
N GLY A 216 -14.47 15.40 -13.69
CA GLY A 216 -13.89 14.32 -12.92
C GLY A 216 -14.72 13.05 -12.99
N TRP A 217 -16.05 13.17 -12.90
CA TRP A 217 -16.95 12.02 -13.01
C TRP A 217 -16.81 11.24 -14.34
N LEU A 218 -16.54 11.94 -15.46
CA LEU A 218 -16.38 11.30 -16.79
C LEU A 218 -15.05 10.53 -16.85
N PHE A 219 -13.97 11.12 -16.33
CA PHE A 219 -12.67 10.45 -16.20
C PHE A 219 -12.78 9.22 -15.26
N GLY A 220 -13.46 9.39 -14.13
CA GLY A 220 -13.72 8.28 -13.18
C GLY A 220 -14.54 7.17 -13.82
N LEU A 221 -15.54 7.49 -14.63
CA LEU A 221 -16.33 6.50 -15.35
C LEU A 221 -15.48 5.71 -16.36
N PHE A 222 -14.61 6.39 -17.10
CA PHE A 222 -13.65 5.74 -17.99
C PHE A 222 -12.75 4.76 -17.24
N MET A 223 -12.17 5.19 -16.11
CA MET A 223 -11.36 4.34 -15.24
C MET A 223 -12.16 3.15 -14.69
N ALA A 224 -13.37 3.38 -14.23
CA ALA A 224 -14.26 2.35 -13.68
C ALA A 224 -14.60 1.26 -14.72
N ILE A 225 -14.82 1.63 -15.98
CA ILE A 225 -15.04 0.66 -17.07
C ILE A 225 -13.81 -0.20 -17.28
N LEU A 226 -12.61 0.39 -17.36
CA LEU A 226 -11.36 -0.36 -17.55
C LEU A 226 -11.07 -1.32 -16.39
N VAL A 227 -11.27 -0.85 -15.15
CA VAL A 227 -11.12 -1.68 -13.95
C VAL A 227 -12.17 -2.80 -13.96
N GLY A 228 -13.42 -2.48 -14.24
CA GLY A 228 -14.53 -3.43 -14.33
C GLY A 228 -14.23 -4.62 -15.23
N LEU A 229 -13.66 -4.36 -16.41
CA LEU A 229 -13.30 -5.40 -17.37
C LEU A 229 -12.32 -6.45 -16.80
N VAL A 230 -11.38 -6.03 -15.95
CA VAL A 230 -10.37 -6.95 -15.37
C VAL A 230 -10.89 -7.64 -14.13
N ILE A 231 -11.60 -6.93 -13.24
CA ILE A 231 -12.05 -7.52 -11.97
C ILE A 231 -13.12 -8.61 -12.13
N ILE A 232 -13.79 -8.64 -13.29
CA ILE A 232 -14.73 -9.72 -13.63
C ILE A 232 -14.01 -11.07 -13.68
N GLY A 233 -12.78 -11.13 -14.21
CA GLY A 233 -11.97 -12.35 -14.34
C GLY A 233 -11.27 -12.83 -13.07
N GLY A 234 -11.50 -12.15 -11.93
CA GLY A 234 -10.95 -12.52 -10.63
C GLY A 234 -9.43 -12.47 -10.54
N ILE A 235 -8.86 -13.20 -9.55
CA ILE A 235 -7.42 -13.11 -9.22
C ILE A 235 -6.49 -13.50 -10.38
N GLN A 236 -6.91 -14.41 -11.25
CA GLN A 236 -6.06 -14.87 -12.36
C GLN A 236 -5.87 -13.75 -13.39
N TRP A 237 -6.93 -13.00 -13.73
CA TRP A 237 -6.83 -11.86 -14.64
C TRP A 237 -6.10 -10.69 -14.02
N ILE A 238 -6.39 -10.40 -12.75
CA ILE A 238 -5.69 -9.36 -11.98
C ILE A 238 -4.19 -9.66 -11.95
N ALA A 239 -3.79 -10.88 -11.62
CA ALA A 239 -2.40 -11.29 -11.56
C ALA A 239 -1.72 -11.29 -12.94
N ALA A 240 -2.45 -11.65 -14.01
CA ALA A 240 -1.94 -11.60 -15.38
C ALA A 240 -1.67 -10.15 -15.84
N VAL A 241 -2.54 -9.19 -15.48
CA VAL A 241 -2.35 -7.76 -15.77
C VAL A 241 -1.24 -7.20 -14.89
N ALA A 242 -1.28 -7.42 -13.57
CA ALA A 242 -0.29 -6.91 -12.62
C ALA A 242 1.13 -7.37 -12.96
N SER A 243 1.32 -8.65 -13.31
CA SER A 243 2.65 -9.19 -13.64
C SER A 243 3.29 -8.60 -14.90
N ARG A 244 2.51 -7.93 -15.74
CA ARG A 244 3.01 -7.21 -16.94
C ARG A 244 3.13 -5.72 -16.71
N VAL A 245 2.14 -5.12 -16.08
CA VAL A 245 2.05 -3.66 -15.91
C VAL A 245 3.04 -3.17 -14.84
N VAL A 246 3.09 -3.84 -13.68
CA VAL A 246 3.91 -3.38 -12.54
C VAL A 246 5.40 -3.27 -12.86
N PRO A 247 6.06 -4.29 -13.47
CA PRO A 247 7.48 -4.16 -13.80
C PRO A 247 7.74 -3.02 -14.81
N VAL A 248 6.90 -2.90 -15.83
CA VAL A 248 7.07 -1.88 -16.88
C VAL A 248 6.93 -0.47 -16.30
N MET A 249 5.84 -0.21 -15.53
CA MET A 249 5.62 1.11 -14.94
C MET A 249 6.73 1.47 -13.93
N ALA A 250 7.15 0.51 -13.09
CA ALA A 250 8.20 0.73 -12.10
C ALA A 250 9.56 1.03 -12.77
N ILE A 251 9.92 0.29 -13.82
CA ILE A 251 11.18 0.55 -14.56
C ILE A 251 11.14 1.93 -15.21
N ILE A 252 10.07 2.30 -15.91
CA ILE A 252 9.94 3.63 -16.53
C ILE A 252 10.11 4.72 -15.48
N TYR A 253 9.42 4.59 -14.34
CA TYR A 253 9.45 5.56 -13.27
C TYR A 253 10.85 5.70 -12.64
N ILE A 254 11.47 4.58 -12.28
CA ILE A 254 12.81 4.54 -11.66
C ILE A 254 13.87 5.10 -12.61
N VAL A 255 13.85 4.69 -13.89
CA VAL A 255 14.80 5.19 -14.89
C VAL A 255 14.67 6.69 -15.07
N ALA A 256 13.43 7.19 -15.19
CA ALA A 256 13.20 8.64 -15.28
C ALA A 256 13.67 9.37 -14.02
N GLY A 257 13.42 8.83 -12.83
CA GLY A 257 13.93 9.39 -11.57
C GLY A 257 15.45 9.48 -11.56
N PHE A 258 16.15 8.43 -11.97
CA PHE A 258 17.63 8.46 -12.08
C PHE A 258 18.13 9.45 -13.12
N VAL A 259 17.42 9.65 -14.23
CA VAL A 259 17.77 10.69 -15.22
C VAL A 259 17.65 12.07 -14.60
N VAL A 260 16.55 12.38 -13.89
CA VAL A 260 16.37 13.67 -13.21
C VAL A 260 17.45 13.89 -12.14
N ILE A 261 17.74 12.88 -11.31
CA ILE A 261 18.81 12.92 -10.31
C ILE A 261 20.17 13.17 -11.00
N GLY A 262 20.43 12.50 -12.12
CA GLY A 262 21.64 12.68 -12.91
C GLY A 262 21.77 14.08 -13.53
N CYS A 263 20.66 14.69 -13.99
CA CYS A 263 20.66 16.08 -14.47
C CYS A 263 21.05 17.08 -13.37
N HIS A 264 20.77 16.76 -12.12
CA HIS A 264 21.07 17.60 -10.95
C HIS A 264 22.16 16.98 -10.05
N TYR A 265 23.13 16.26 -10.63
CA TYR A 265 24.13 15.50 -9.87
C TYR A 265 24.90 16.33 -8.85
N ALA A 266 25.13 17.62 -9.13
CA ALA A 266 25.84 18.54 -8.24
C ALA A 266 25.07 18.82 -6.93
N SER A 267 23.74 18.72 -6.95
CA SER A 267 22.86 18.93 -5.77
C SER A 267 22.65 17.68 -4.94
N ILE A 268 23.12 16.51 -5.37
CA ILE A 268 22.93 15.23 -4.62
C ILE A 268 23.49 15.31 -3.20
N PRO A 269 24.76 15.78 -2.96
CA PRO A 269 25.31 15.82 -1.61
C PRO A 269 24.52 16.74 -0.68
N GLU A 270 24.08 17.89 -1.17
CA GLU A 270 23.28 18.86 -0.41
C GLU A 270 21.90 18.30 -0.08
N ALA A 271 21.23 17.68 -1.05
CA ALA A 271 19.92 17.06 -0.83
C ALA A 271 19.99 15.91 0.20
N MET A 272 21.02 15.06 0.10
CA MET A 272 21.24 14.00 1.09
C MET A 272 21.49 14.58 2.48
N LEU A 273 22.35 15.61 2.59
CA LEU A 273 22.61 16.28 3.85
C LEU A 273 21.32 16.86 4.45
N THR A 274 20.52 17.57 3.63
CA THR A 274 19.23 18.14 4.03
C THR A 274 18.27 17.07 4.57
N ILE A 275 18.17 15.91 3.89
CA ILE A 275 17.34 14.79 4.35
C ILE A 275 17.80 14.29 5.72
N PHE A 276 19.11 14.07 5.90
CA PHE A 276 19.65 13.57 7.18
C PHE A 276 19.55 14.60 8.31
N GLU A 277 19.88 15.86 8.04
CA GLU A 277 19.81 16.92 9.05
C GLU A 277 18.38 17.15 9.51
N MET A 278 17.42 17.24 8.58
CA MET A 278 16.01 17.41 8.94
C MET A 278 15.37 16.19 9.59
N ALA A 279 15.92 15.00 9.36
CA ALA A 279 15.44 13.78 10.03
C ALA A 279 15.97 13.63 11.46
N LEU A 280 17.24 14.00 11.71
CA LEU A 280 17.95 13.66 12.94
C LEU A 280 18.38 14.87 13.77
N TYR A 281 18.63 16.02 13.11
CA TYR A 281 19.16 17.24 13.75
C TYR A 281 18.43 18.51 13.25
N PRO A 282 17.11 18.61 13.42
CA PRO A 282 16.39 19.75 12.89
C PRO A 282 16.78 21.03 13.60
N GLN A 283 17.25 22.00 12.85
CA GLN A 283 17.51 23.36 13.37
C GLN A 283 16.23 24.04 13.87
N ALA A 284 15.07 23.59 13.40
CA ALA A 284 13.75 24.07 13.81
C ALA A 284 13.23 23.49 15.14
N GLY A 285 14.01 22.61 15.82
CA GLY A 285 13.65 22.03 17.11
C GLY A 285 13.01 20.64 17.05
N LEU A 286 12.74 20.06 18.23
CA LEU A 286 12.19 18.71 18.39
C LEU A 286 10.86 18.50 17.66
N GLY A 287 10.03 19.54 17.54
CA GLY A 287 8.74 19.46 16.86
C GLY A 287 8.85 19.12 15.37
N ALA A 288 9.81 19.72 14.67
CA ALA A 288 10.02 19.45 13.24
C ALA A 288 10.54 18.01 13.01
N MET A 289 11.46 17.54 13.87
CA MET A 289 11.95 16.16 13.81
C MET A 289 10.82 15.15 14.02
N MET A 290 9.98 15.39 15.01
CA MET A 290 8.83 14.51 15.29
C MET A 290 7.79 14.60 14.17
N GLY A 291 7.58 15.77 13.58
CA GLY A 291 6.75 15.92 12.37
C GLY A 291 7.27 15.08 11.20
N ALA A 292 8.57 15.16 10.91
CA ALA A 292 9.22 14.35 9.89
C ALA A 292 9.09 12.83 10.17
N LEU A 293 9.31 12.41 11.43
CA LEU A 293 9.15 11.02 11.87
C LEU A 293 7.70 10.55 11.68
N LEU A 294 6.73 11.29 12.20
CA LEU A 294 5.31 10.90 12.15
C LEU A 294 4.80 10.83 10.71
N MET A 295 5.12 11.83 9.89
CA MET A 295 4.73 11.85 8.47
C MET A 295 5.45 10.76 7.68
N GLY A 296 6.75 10.55 7.91
CA GLY A 296 7.52 9.49 7.29
C GLY A 296 6.96 8.11 7.60
N VAL A 297 6.66 7.82 8.88
CA VAL A 297 6.03 6.56 9.31
C VAL A 297 4.63 6.39 8.70
N GLN A 298 3.81 7.44 8.73
CA GLN A 298 2.45 7.39 8.20
C GLN A 298 2.46 7.09 6.70
N ARG A 299 3.25 7.81 5.93
CA ARG A 299 3.30 7.62 4.46
C ARG A 299 3.99 6.32 4.06
N ALA A 300 5.03 5.89 4.78
CA ALA A 300 5.64 4.58 4.54
C ALA A 300 4.66 3.42 4.80
N SER A 301 3.96 3.45 5.93
CA SER A 301 2.99 2.40 6.27
C SER A 301 1.80 2.37 5.31
N PHE A 302 1.38 3.53 4.81
CA PHE A 302 0.37 3.63 3.76
C PHE A 302 0.89 3.05 2.43
N SER A 303 2.14 3.34 2.05
CA SER A 303 2.73 2.90 0.80
C SER A 303 2.97 1.38 0.78
N ASN A 304 3.70 0.83 1.74
CA ASN A 304 4.09 -0.59 1.74
C ASN A 304 3.07 -1.53 2.40
N GLU A 305 2.06 -0.99 3.05
CA GLU A 305 1.00 -1.75 3.74
C GLU A 305 1.53 -2.77 4.77
N ALA A 306 2.73 -2.61 5.31
CA ALA A 306 3.27 -3.52 6.32
C ALA A 306 2.57 -3.30 7.67
N GLY A 307 1.99 -4.34 8.22
CA GLY A 307 1.15 -4.28 9.43
C GLY A 307 -0.33 -4.10 9.16
N LEU A 308 -0.73 -3.87 7.89
CA LEU A 308 -2.13 -3.67 7.51
C LEU A 308 -2.84 -4.99 7.15
N GLY A 309 -2.10 -6.01 6.71
CA GLY A 309 -2.65 -7.34 6.42
C GLY A 309 -3.22 -7.53 5.01
N SER A 310 -3.36 -6.48 4.20
CA SER A 310 -3.92 -6.50 2.85
C SER A 310 -3.18 -7.46 1.91
N SER A 311 -1.85 -7.37 1.85
CA SER A 311 -1.01 -8.20 0.99
C SER A 311 -1.12 -9.70 1.29
N ALA A 312 -1.44 -10.09 2.53
CA ALA A 312 -1.66 -11.48 2.90
C ALA A 312 -2.81 -12.11 2.09
N ILE A 313 -3.79 -11.30 1.67
CA ILE A 313 -4.93 -11.74 0.86
C ILE A 313 -4.48 -12.15 -0.56
N ALA A 314 -3.67 -11.32 -1.22
CA ALA A 314 -3.13 -11.65 -2.55
C ALA A 314 -2.19 -12.86 -2.50
N HIS A 315 -1.26 -12.86 -1.54
CA HIS A 315 -0.27 -13.92 -1.40
C HIS A 315 -0.88 -15.28 -1.03
N SER A 316 -2.07 -15.31 -0.41
CA SER A 316 -2.74 -16.56 -0.06
C SER A 316 -3.08 -17.44 -1.28
N ALA A 317 -3.28 -16.83 -2.45
CA ALA A 317 -3.64 -17.52 -3.68
C ALA A 317 -2.44 -18.23 -4.38
N VAL A 318 -1.22 -18.09 -3.84
CA VAL A 318 0.00 -18.61 -4.44
C VAL A 318 0.07 -20.13 -4.47
N LYS A 319 0.67 -20.69 -5.54
CA LYS A 319 1.03 -22.11 -5.63
C LYS A 319 2.23 -22.41 -4.72
N THR A 320 1.98 -22.95 -3.53
CA THR A 320 3.03 -23.37 -2.59
C THR A 320 2.47 -24.23 -1.47
N ASN A 321 3.24 -25.22 -1.05
CA ASN A 321 3.02 -26.02 0.16
C ASN A 321 3.87 -25.53 1.34
N GLN A 322 4.66 -24.45 1.14
CA GLN A 322 5.59 -23.92 2.13
C GLN A 322 5.27 -22.45 2.44
N PRO A 323 4.45 -22.14 3.47
CA PRO A 323 4.05 -20.77 3.81
C PRO A 323 5.23 -19.83 4.05
N VAL A 324 6.27 -20.31 4.75
CA VAL A 324 7.46 -19.50 5.07
C VAL A 324 8.18 -19.04 3.80
N SER A 325 8.27 -19.89 2.77
CA SER A 325 8.92 -19.51 1.50
C SER A 325 8.18 -18.33 0.83
N GLN A 326 6.85 -18.31 0.90
CA GLN A 326 6.10 -17.18 0.36
C GLN A 326 6.22 -15.94 1.25
N GLY A 327 6.34 -16.10 2.56
CA GLY A 327 6.68 -15.00 3.47
C GLY A 327 8.01 -14.33 3.10
N MET A 328 9.03 -15.12 2.71
CA MET A 328 10.30 -14.57 2.18
C MET A 328 10.08 -13.73 0.93
N VAL A 329 9.26 -14.19 -0.02
CA VAL A 329 8.93 -13.40 -1.20
C VAL A 329 8.17 -12.12 -0.82
N GLY A 330 7.20 -12.21 0.10
CA GLY A 330 6.40 -11.08 0.54
C GLY A 330 7.23 -9.94 1.15
N MET A 331 8.32 -10.25 1.87
CA MET A 331 9.17 -9.22 2.47
C MET A 331 9.92 -8.36 1.45
N LEU A 332 10.03 -8.79 0.18
CA LEU A 332 10.61 -7.99 -0.89
C LEU A 332 9.70 -6.80 -1.28
N GLY A 333 8.40 -6.89 -0.99
CA GLY A 333 7.43 -5.84 -1.29
C GLY A 333 7.82 -4.48 -0.73
N PRO A 334 7.95 -4.29 0.60
CA PRO A 334 8.36 -3.02 1.20
C PRO A 334 9.73 -2.52 0.73
N PHE A 335 10.65 -3.41 0.39
CA PHE A 335 11.94 -3.02 -0.15
C PHE A 335 11.80 -2.36 -1.52
N ILE A 336 11.09 -2.99 -2.45
CA ILE A 336 10.88 -2.47 -3.81
C ILE A 336 10.04 -1.19 -3.75
N ASP A 337 8.94 -1.22 -3.01
CA ASP A 337 7.98 -0.14 -2.90
C ASP A 337 8.57 1.09 -2.21
N THR A 338 8.98 0.93 -0.96
CA THR A 338 9.32 2.07 -0.10
C THR A 338 10.82 2.40 -0.13
N VAL A 339 11.69 1.37 -0.02
CA VAL A 339 13.14 1.65 0.03
C VAL A 339 13.67 2.07 -1.34
N ILE A 340 13.11 1.56 -2.45
CA ILE A 340 13.56 1.96 -3.79
C ILE A 340 12.67 3.08 -4.34
N ILE A 341 11.39 2.81 -4.63
CA ILE A 341 10.55 3.73 -5.40
C ILE A 341 10.28 5.03 -4.64
N CYS A 342 9.86 4.96 -3.36
CA CYS A 342 9.63 6.18 -2.57
C CYS A 342 10.92 6.99 -2.36
N THR A 343 12.08 6.34 -2.20
CA THR A 343 13.36 7.05 -2.07
C THR A 343 13.74 7.78 -3.36
N VAL A 344 13.52 7.17 -4.53
CA VAL A 344 13.73 7.84 -5.82
C VAL A 344 12.82 9.07 -5.94
N THR A 345 11.54 8.92 -5.63
CA THR A 345 10.58 10.05 -5.62
C THR A 345 11.04 11.17 -4.70
N ALA A 346 11.41 10.82 -3.47
CA ALA A 346 11.86 11.80 -2.47
C ALA A 346 13.13 12.54 -2.91
N LEU A 347 14.10 11.81 -3.45
CA LEU A 347 15.33 12.43 -3.98
C LEU A 347 15.02 13.39 -5.13
N VAL A 348 14.17 13.02 -6.07
CA VAL A 348 13.77 13.90 -7.17
C VAL A 348 13.13 15.19 -6.64
N ILE A 349 12.21 15.09 -5.66
CA ILE A 349 11.54 16.26 -5.08
C ILE A 349 12.54 17.16 -4.31
N VAL A 350 13.42 16.55 -3.51
CA VAL A 350 14.38 17.33 -2.69
C VAL A 350 15.46 17.98 -3.55
N ILE A 351 16.03 17.24 -4.51
CA ILE A 351 17.08 17.74 -5.42
C ILE A 351 16.56 18.87 -6.31
N SER A 352 15.31 18.80 -6.77
CA SER A 352 14.69 19.84 -7.59
C SER A 352 14.37 21.13 -6.84
N GLY A 353 14.34 21.09 -5.49
CA GLY A 353 13.95 22.23 -4.66
C GLY A 353 12.46 22.59 -4.72
N THR A 354 11.64 21.87 -5.48
CA THR A 354 10.22 22.21 -5.72
C THR A 354 9.36 22.22 -4.46
N TYR A 355 9.77 21.51 -3.42
CA TYR A 355 9.05 21.49 -2.13
C TYR A 355 9.15 22.83 -1.38
N VAL A 356 10.14 23.67 -1.67
CA VAL A 356 10.30 25.02 -1.08
C VAL A 356 9.44 26.04 -1.82
N GLU A 357 9.36 25.91 -3.14
CA GLU A 357 8.62 26.81 -4.04
C GLU A 357 7.12 26.52 -4.11
N GLY A 358 6.71 25.37 -3.57
CA GLY A 358 5.40 24.77 -3.79
C GLY A 358 4.21 25.50 -3.16
N ASN A 359 3.93 26.72 -3.60
CA ASN A 359 2.81 27.60 -3.24
C ASN A 359 1.43 26.89 -3.33
N GLY A 360 1.18 25.93 -2.43
CA GLY A 360 -0.07 25.18 -2.37
C GLY A 360 -0.19 23.96 -3.30
N MET A 361 0.89 23.57 -4.01
CA MET A 361 0.88 22.32 -4.78
C MET A 361 0.98 21.10 -3.86
N GLU A 362 0.11 20.13 -4.07
CA GLU A 362 0.04 18.93 -3.26
C GLU A 362 0.05 17.65 -4.12
N GLY A 363 0.43 16.54 -3.49
CA GLY A 363 0.31 15.22 -4.10
C GLY A 363 1.09 15.06 -5.41
N VAL A 364 0.40 14.56 -6.44
CA VAL A 364 1.01 14.23 -7.73
C VAL A 364 1.55 15.45 -8.49
N GLU A 365 0.95 16.62 -8.29
CA GLU A 365 1.33 17.85 -8.98
C GLU A 365 2.75 18.29 -8.59
N LEU A 366 3.07 18.26 -7.29
CA LEU A 366 4.43 18.55 -6.80
C LEU A 366 5.46 17.60 -7.40
N THR A 367 5.16 16.30 -7.44
CA THR A 367 6.04 15.31 -8.06
C THR A 367 6.20 15.55 -9.55
N SER A 368 5.12 15.87 -10.25
CA SER A 368 5.14 16.17 -11.69
C SER A 368 6.06 17.35 -12.00
N ARG A 369 5.99 18.43 -11.22
CA ARG A 369 6.85 19.59 -11.34
C ARG A 369 8.31 19.26 -11.04
N ALA A 370 8.55 18.45 -10.02
CA ALA A 370 9.89 17.98 -9.67
C ALA A 370 10.56 17.22 -10.83
N PHE A 371 9.84 16.33 -11.48
CA PHE A 371 10.35 15.63 -12.67
C PHE A 371 10.53 16.56 -13.88
N ALA A 372 9.68 17.56 -14.05
CA ALA A 372 9.80 18.55 -15.13
C ALA A 372 11.05 19.40 -15.04
N SER A 373 11.64 19.57 -13.85
CA SER A 373 12.89 20.33 -13.64
C SER A 373 14.09 19.70 -14.36
N GLY A 374 14.10 18.38 -14.52
CA GLY A 374 15.17 17.68 -15.26
C GLY A 374 14.77 17.31 -16.69
N ILE A 375 13.49 16.98 -16.92
CA ILE A 375 12.97 16.53 -18.21
C ILE A 375 11.65 17.25 -18.49
N SER A 376 11.70 18.35 -19.26
CA SER A 376 10.56 19.26 -19.48
C SER A 376 9.30 18.59 -20.06
N TRP A 377 9.44 17.54 -20.85
CA TRP A 377 8.32 16.78 -21.45
C TRP A 377 7.87 15.60 -20.60
N PHE A 378 8.58 15.26 -19.52
CA PHE A 378 8.29 14.08 -18.71
C PHE A 378 6.89 14.10 -18.04
N PRO A 379 6.29 15.24 -17.68
CA PRO A 379 4.92 15.26 -17.15
C PRO A 379 3.90 14.49 -17.98
N TYR A 380 4.06 14.41 -19.30
CA TYR A 380 3.20 13.60 -20.18
C TYR A 380 3.44 12.10 -19.99
N VAL A 381 4.70 11.67 -19.87
CA VAL A 381 5.03 10.25 -19.56
C VAL A 381 4.62 9.90 -18.15
N LEU A 382 4.82 10.83 -17.21
CA LEU A 382 4.38 10.67 -15.83
C LEU A 382 2.86 10.49 -15.77
N SER A 383 2.08 11.22 -16.58
CA SER A 383 0.63 11.06 -16.65
C SER A 383 0.22 9.64 -17.06
N LEU A 384 0.88 9.08 -18.08
CA LEU A 384 0.67 7.67 -18.45
C LEU A 384 1.08 6.72 -17.31
N THR A 385 2.20 6.98 -16.69
CA THR A 385 2.72 6.14 -15.60
C THR A 385 1.77 6.22 -14.39
N VAL A 386 1.34 7.41 -13.98
CA VAL A 386 0.35 7.64 -12.91
C VAL A 386 -0.96 6.92 -13.21
N PHE A 387 -1.43 6.97 -14.45
CA PHE A 387 -2.61 6.23 -14.87
C PHE A 387 -2.44 4.70 -14.68
N LEU A 388 -1.30 4.15 -15.09
CA LEU A 388 -0.99 2.71 -14.93
C LEU A 388 -0.85 2.33 -13.45
N PHE A 389 -0.22 3.17 -12.62
CA PHE A 389 -0.12 2.98 -11.17
C PHE A 389 -1.51 2.97 -10.53
N ALA A 390 -2.34 3.96 -10.83
CA ALA A 390 -3.71 4.02 -10.30
C ALA A 390 -4.53 2.81 -10.73
N TYR A 391 -4.52 2.49 -12.03
CA TYR A 391 -5.24 1.36 -12.60
C TYR A 391 -4.83 0.04 -11.96
N SER A 392 -3.53 -0.22 -11.84
CA SER A 392 -3.02 -1.46 -11.24
C SER A 392 -3.38 -1.58 -9.77
N THR A 393 -3.35 -0.48 -9.01
CA THR A 393 -3.75 -0.44 -7.60
C THR A 393 -5.24 -0.71 -7.43
N MET A 394 -6.08 -0.09 -8.25
CA MET A 394 -7.53 -0.31 -8.23
C MET A 394 -7.89 -1.79 -8.42
N ILE A 395 -7.30 -2.46 -9.44
CA ILE A 395 -7.62 -3.86 -9.70
C ILE A 395 -7.17 -4.79 -8.57
N SER A 396 -6.04 -4.52 -7.92
CA SER A 396 -5.54 -5.35 -6.81
C SER A 396 -6.33 -5.14 -5.53
N TRP A 397 -6.59 -3.88 -5.16
CA TRP A 397 -7.40 -3.59 -3.99
C TRP A 397 -8.85 -4.07 -4.12
N SER A 398 -9.41 -4.06 -5.35
CA SER A 398 -10.75 -4.63 -5.57
C SER A 398 -10.83 -6.10 -5.14
N TYR A 399 -9.76 -6.87 -5.33
CA TYR A 399 -9.69 -8.26 -4.88
C TYR A 399 -9.65 -8.37 -3.35
N TYR A 400 -8.94 -7.47 -2.66
CA TYR A 400 -8.89 -7.48 -1.20
C TYR A 400 -10.27 -7.26 -0.59
N GLY A 401 -10.97 -6.23 -1.04
CA GLY A 401 -12.32 -5.93 -0.58
C GLY A 401 -13.33 -7.00 -0.99
N LEU A 402 -13.18 -7.61 -2.17
CA LEU A 402 -14.03 -8.72 -2.60
C LEU A 402 -13.90 -9.89 -1.61
N LYS A 403 -12.67 -10.30 -1.26
CA LYS A 403 -12.44 -11.40 -0.31
C LYS A 403 -12.96 -11.09 1.09
N CYS A 404 -12.88 -9.83 1.53
CA CYS A 404 -13.49 -9.41 2.79
C CYS A 404 -15.01 -9.39 2.72
N THR A 405 -15.58 -8.97 1.61
CA THR A 405 -17.05 -8.97 1.40
C THR A 405 -17.60 -10.40 1.37
N THR A 406 -16.97 -11.30 0.64
CA THR A 406 -17.39 -12.71 0.59
C THR A 406 -17.18 -13.42 1.92
N TYR A 407 -16.18 -13.02 2.73
CA TYR A 407 -16.03 -13.51 4.10
C TYR A 407 -17.22 -13.13 5.01
N LEU A 408 -17.74 -11.90 4.89
CA LEU A 408 -18.85 -11.40 5.70
C LEU A 408 -20.22 -11.89 5.24
N PHE A 409 -20.46 -11.90 3.93
CA PHE A 409 -21.79 -12.12 3.35
C PHE A 409 -21.93 -13.48 2.62
N GLY A 410 -20.85 -14.26 2.56
CA GLY A 410 -20.82 -15.56 1.89
C GLY A 410 -20.39 -15.48 0.41
N GLU A 411 -19.90 -16.61 -0.10
CA GLU A 411 -19.43 -16.77 -1.49
C GLU A 411 -20.62 -16.99 -2.43
N GLN A 412 -21.26 -15.89 -2.87
CA GLN A 412 -22.40 -15.90 -3.77
C GLN A 412 -22.13 -14.95 -4.95
N ASP A 413 -22.45 -15.36 -6.17
CA ASP A 413 -22.24 -14.57 -7.39
C ASP A 413 -22.90 -13.19 -7.33
N ILE A 414 -24.08 -13.10 -6.68
CA ILE A 414 -24.80 -11.83 -6.52
C ILE A 414 -24.05 -10.88 -5.56
N VAL A 415 -23.46 -11.40 -4.47
CA VAL A 415 -22.66 -10.59 -3.53
C VAL A 415 -21.43 -10.05 -4.23
N GLU A 416 -20.75 -10.89 -5.01
CA GLU A 416 -19.59 -10.47 -5.80
C GLU A 416 -19.96 -9.42 -6.84
N GLY A 417 -21.07 -9.61 -7.56
CA GLY A 417 -21.56 -8.67 -8.57
C GLY A 417 -21.89 -7.31 -7.98
N ILE A 418 -22.65 -7.28 -6.89
CA ILE A 418 -23.01 -6.05 -6.17
C ILE A 418 -21.75 -5.32 -5.69
N TYR A 419 -20.80 -6.04 -5.08
CA TYR A 419 -19.55 -5.46 -4.61
C TYR A 419 -18.77 -4.79 -5.76
N LYS A 420 -18.60 -5.50 -6.89
CA LYS A 420 -17.87 -4.97 -8.06
C LYS A 420 -18.50 -3.69 -8.61
N VAL A 421 -19.83 -3.63 -8.66
CA VAL A 421 -20.55 -2.44 -9.10
C VAL A 421 -20.33 -1.28 -8.13
N ILE A 422 -20.51 -1.52 -6.82
CA ILE A 422 -20.30 -0.50 -5.78
C ILE A 422 -18.85 0.02 -5.82
N PHE A 423 -17.86 -0.85 -5.96
CA PHE A 423 -16.46 -0.45 -6.08
C PHE A 423 -16.22 0.47 -7.29
N CYS A 424 -16.78 0.13 -8.46
CA CYS A 424 -16.70 0.96 -9.65
C CYS A 424 -17.38 2.34 -9.46
N MET A 425 -18.48 2.40 -8.71
CA MET A 425 -19.13 3.70 -8.37
C MET A 425 -18.22 4.57 -7.52
N PHE A 426 -17.49 4.00 -6.55
CA PHE A 426 -16.54 4.76 -5.76
C PHE A 426 -15.33 5.26 -6.56
N ILE A 427 -14.91 4.58 -7.62
CA ILE A 427 -13.89 5.11 -8.55
C ILE A 427 -14.39 6.40 -9.21
N VAL A 428 -15.67 6.43 -9.66
CA VAL A 428 -16.25 7.62 -10.25
C VAL A 428 -16.32 8.77 -9.25
N MET A 429 -16.73 8.48 -8.01
CA MET A 429 -16.80 9.48 -6.93
C MET A 429 -15.41 10.05 -6.60
N GLY A 430 -14.38 9.19 -6.57
CA GLY A 430 -13.02 9.60 -6.20
C GLY A 430 -12.42 10.64 -7.15
N ALA A 431 -12.68 10.53 -8.45
CA ALA A 431 -12.21 11.51 -9.42
C ALA A 431 -12.85 12.91 -9.25
N SER A 432 -13.97 12.99 -8.53
CA SER A 432 -14.76 14.21 -8.35
C SER A 432 -14.64 14.85 -6.96
N ALA A 433 -14.12 14.14 -5.97
CA ALA A 433 -14.05 14.61 -4.58
C ALA A 433 -12.75 15.38 -4.27
N GLU A 434 -12.76 16.20 -3.23
CA GLU A 434 -11.55 16.93 -2.78
C GLU A 434 -10.53 16.00 -2.13
N LEU A 435 -9.24 16.25 -2.42
CA LEU A 435 -8.12 15.41 -1.97
C LEU A 435 -8.03 15.29 -0.44
N SER A 436 -8.27 16.38 0.28
CA SER A 436 -8.19 16.43 1.74
C SER A 436 -9.14 15.44 2.41
N ASN A 437 -10.41 15.41 1.98
CA ASN A 437 -11.43 14.51 2.49
C ASN A 437 -11.13 13.04 2.11
N ILE A 438 -10.61 12.83 0.90
CA ILE A 438 -10.19 11.50 0.45
C ILE A 438 -9.02 10.97 1.29
N ILE A 439 -7.99 11.78 1.52
CA ILE A 439 -6.83 11.37 2.34
C ILE A 439 -7.29 11.03 3.76
N LEU A 440 -8.12 11.87 4.37
CA LEU A 440 -8.59 11.68 5.73
C LEU A 440 -9.35 10.36 5.90
N PHE A 441 -10.29 10.07 5.00
CA PHE A 441 -11.04 8.81 5.00
C PHE A 441 -10.14 7.60 4.73
N THR A 442 -9.34 7.70 3.67
CA THR A 442 -8.47 6.63 3.20
C THR A 442 -7.47 6.19 4.26
N ASP A 443 -6.75 7.15 4.84
CA ASP A 443 -5.79 6.89 5.89
C ASP A 443 -6.49 6.26 7.11
N SER A 444 -7.64 6.79 7.50
CA SER A 444 -8.37 6.28 8.67
C SER A 444 -8.77 4.81 8.49
N MET A 445 -9.34 4.45 7.34
CA MET A 445 -9.78 3.08 7.08
C MET A 445 -8.61 2.11 6.93
N VAL A 446 -7.54 2.53 6.24
CA VAL A 446 -6.33 1.73 6.05
C VAL A 446 -5.64 1.48 7.40
N PHE A 447 -5.44 2.50 8.21
CA PHE A 447 -4.80 2.33 9.53
C PHE A 447 -5.67 1.58 10.54
N ALA A 448 -7.01 1.63 10.41
CA ALA A 448 -7.90 0.81 11.21
C ALA A 448 -7.65 -0.70 11.04
N MET A 449 -7.24 -1.14 9.84
CA MET A 449 -6.89 -2.53 9.58
C MET A 449 -5.71 -3.01 10.43
N ALA A 450 -4.77 -2.11 10.76
CA ALA A 450 -3.56 -2.44 11.54
C ALA A 450 -3.90 -2.92 12.96
N ILE A 451 -4.98 -2.40 13.56
CA ILE A 451 -5.33 -2.70 14.94
C ILE A 451 -5.59 -4.20 15.14
N PRO A 452 -6.60 -4.81 14.50
CA PRO A 452 -6.84 -6.24 14.64
C PRO A 452 -5.71 -7.08 14.04
N ASN A 453 -5.12 -6.65 12.92
CA ASN A 453 -4.09 -7.42 12.23
C ASN A 453 -2.86 -7.66 13.10
N ILE A 454 -2.24 -6.60 13.61
CA ILE A 454 -1.02 -6.68 14.41
C ILE A 454 -1.24 -7.52 15.69
N ILE A 455 -2.42 -7.46 16.32
CA ILE A 455 -2.77 -8.34 17.45
C ILE A 455 -2.65 -9.82 17.02
N GLY A 456 -3.22 -10.17 15.88
CA GLY A 456 -3.11 -11.53 15.34
C GLY A 456 -1.67 -11.95 15.05
N LEU A 457 -0.87 -11.03 14.50
CA LEU A 457 0.55 -11.28 14.22
C LEU A 457 1.33 -11.56 15.51
N TYR A 458 1.12 -10.79 16.58
CA TYR A 458 1.77 -11.03 17.87
C TYR A 458 1.40 -12.39 18.47
N LEU A 459 0.11 -12.74 18.44
CA LEU A 459 -0.37 -14.01 19.00
C LEU A 459 0.20 -15.22 18.26
N LEU A 460 0.43 -15.12 16.96
CA LEU A 460 0.94 -16.21 16.12
C LEU A 460 2.45 -16.15 15.85
N ALA A 461 3.15 -15.11 16.29
CA ALA A 461 4.60 -14.97 16.10
C ALA A 461 5.44 -16.17 16.57
N PRO A 462 5.16 -16.79 17.76
CA PRO A 462 5.93 -17.95 18.21
C PRO A 462 5.85 -19.14 17.25
N GLU A 463 4.68 -19.37 16.64
CA GLU A 463 4.48 -20.43 15.67
C GLU A 463 5.31 -20.18 14.40
N ILE A 464 5.24 -18.97 13.86
CA ILE A 464 6.01 -18.60 12.65
C ILE A 464 7.51 -18.70 12.93
N LYS A 465 7.96 -18.39 14.15
CA LYS A 465 9.37 -18.55 14.51
C LYS A 465 9.81 -20.01 14.48
N GLN A 466 8.95 -20.92 14.93
CA GLN A 466 9.21 -22.36 14.86
C GLN A 466 9.22 -22.84 13.40
N ASP A 467 8.23 -22.42 12.58
CA ASP A 467 8.17 -22.77 11.16
C ASP A 467 9.39 -22.26 10.40
N LEU A 468 9.83 -21.03 10.67
CA LEU A 468 11.05 -20.46 10.10
C LEU A 468 12.30 -21.30 10.45
N LYS A 469 12.43 -21.74 11.69
CA LYS A 469 13.55 -22.57 12.12
C LYS A 469 13.57 -23.91 11.37
N ILE A 470 12.43 -24.57 11.26
CA ILE A 470 12.29 -25.86 10.54
C ILE A 470 12.60 -25.65 9.06
N TYR A 471 12.06 -24.60 8.45
CA TYR A 471 12.28 -24.27 7.05
C TYR A 471 13.76 -24.05 6.73
N LEU A 472 14.46 -23.25 7.52
CA LEU A 472 15.89 -22.99 7.32
C LEU A 472 16.77 -24.25 7.54
N GLN A 473 16.40 -25.12 8.47
CA GLN A 473 17.11 -26.39 8.68
C GLN A 473 16.96 -27.33 7.48
N ASN A 474 15.81 -27.34 6.82
CA ASN A 474 15.55 -28.16 5.66
C ASN A 474 16.25 -27.66 4.37
N ILE A 475 16.49 -26.33 4.27
CA ILE A 475 17.25 -25.75 3.15
C ILE A 475 18.72 -26.06 3.26
N VAL A 476 19.31 -25.98 4.47
CA VAL A 476 20.74 -26.29 4.69
C VAL A 476 21.07 -27.76 4.42
N LYS A 477 20.04 -28.64 4.42
CA LYS A 477 20.19 -30.06 4.09
C LYS A 477 20.04 -30.39 2.60
N LYS A 478 19.59 -29.43 1.79
CA LYS A 478 19.51 -29.51 0.33
C LYS A 478 20.65 -28.74 -0.32
#